data_19490d8915aa8592fbb3264c5834eafd
#
_entry.id   19490d8915aa8592fbb3264c5834eafd
#
_cell.length_a   1.000
_cell.length_b   1.000
_cell.length_c   1.000
_cell.angle_alpha   90.00
_cell.angle_beta   90.00
_cell.angle_gamma   90.00
#
_symmetry.space_group_name_H-M   'P 1'
#
loop_
_entity.id
_entity.type
_entity.pdbx_description
1 polymer ?
#
loop_
_entity_poly.entity_id
_entity_poly.type
_entity_poly.pdbx_seq_one_letter_code
_entity_poly.pdbx_strand_id
1 'polypeptide(L)'
;MTDAETDVSGVPEIDLTDAEVLRDPAAAYGRARELSPLARVSAPGMPAMWVLTRHEGARAMLNDPRFELGAGSYMRPAGIPEHCLAYMRTMQEMEGPEHARIRRLVSPAFTPRRAAEFRPRIEAIVETLLDELEGHARDGTADLLAHFARPLPMEVICELTGVAAADRPRWREYGAAVAAGRGQEFADAIPAIMEAAVAAVARSRSEPGDDLISDLLGVQAGQEDRPADAELVTLVWHLVLAGQTPTNLIANAVDTLLRHPAQLAALRADPGLMPRAVDELTRWDGPVLLTIPRRAREDVELHGALIRAGDLVTAALASANRDPRAIGDPDRLDLGRAPAAGHLGYGHGPHFCLGAALARAQTEVALAGLLRRFPGLALAASAPGHLPDPGTWRLASLPVTL
;
A
#
# COMPACT_ATOMS: atom_id res chain seq x y z
N MET A 1 -38.69 16.14 12.03
CA MET A 1 -37.48 16.96 11.85
C MET A 1 -37.09 16.77 10.40
N THR A 2 -37.29 17.78 9.59
CA THR A 2 -36.99 17.78 8.16
C THR A 2 -35.49 17.64 7.99
N ASP A 3 -35.07 16.57 7.28
CA ASP A 3 -33.71 16.45 6.78
C ASP A 3 -33.39 17.69 5.95
N ALA A 4 -32.54 18.57 6.50
CA ALA A 4 -31.96 19.63 5.71
C ALA A 4 -31.01 18.94 4.74
N GLU A 5 -31.45 18.76 3.47
CA GLU A 5 -30.59 18.32 2.39
C GLU A 5 -29.34 19.19 2.37
N THR A 6 -28.18 18.56 2.51
CA THR A 6 -26.89 19.24 2.35
C THR A 6 -26.89 19.81 0.92
N ASP A 7 -26.77 21.12 0.78
CA ASP A 7 -26.65 21.74 -0.55
C ASP A 7 -25.32 21.29 -1.18
N VAL A 8 -25.39 20.28 -2.03
CA VAL A 8 -24.27 19.73 -2.80
C VAL A 8 -24.20 20.33 -4.21
N SER A 9 -24.98 21.40 -4.48
CA SER A 9 -24.97 22.07 -5.77
C SER A 9 -23.57 22.59 -6.08
N GLY A 10 -22.95 22.06 -7.15
CA GLY A 10 -21.60 22.45 -7.59
C GLY A 10 -20.44 21.54 -7.11
N VAL A 11 -20.70 20.50 -6.33
CA VAL A 11 -19.67 19.49 -5.99
C VAL A 11 -19.62 18.44 -7.11
N PRO A 12 -18.45 18.18 -7.74
CA PRO A 12 -18.33 17.14 -8.77
C PRO A 12 -18.66 15.76 -8.23
N GLU A 13 -19.39 14.98 -9.03
CA GLU A 13 -19.65 13.55 -8.75
C GLU A 13 -18.79 12.69 -9.66
N ILE A 14 -18.29 11.59 -9.11
CA ILE A 14 -17.45 10.60 -9.78
C ILE A 14 -18.08 9.22 -9.55
N ASP A 15 -18.57 8.61 -10.61
CA ASP A 15 -19.02 7.22 -10.58
C ASP A 15 -17.80 6.30 -10.67
N LEU A 16 -17.54 5.54 -9.59
CA LEU A 16 -16.41 4.60 -9.50
C LEU A 16 -16.56 3.38 -10.41
N THR A 17 -17.70 3.22 -11.08
CA THR A 17 -17.94 2.16 -12.08
C THR A 17 -17.83 2.65 -13.52
N ASP A 18 -17.68 3.95 -13.72
CA ASP A 18 -17.51 4.52 -15.05
C ASP A 18 -16.23 3.99 -15.71
N ALA A 19 -16.37 3.51 -16.94
CA ALA A 19 -15.26 2.94 -17.70
C ALA A 19 -14.11 3.92 -17.97
N GLU A 20 -14.39 5.24 -18.06
CA GLU A 20 -13.34 6.25 -18.18
C GLU A 20 -12.60 6.46 -16.88
N VAL A 21 -13.32 6.47 -15.75
CA VAL A 21 -12.72 6.54 -14.40
C VAL A 21 -11.83 5.33 -14.15
N LEU A 22 -12.29 4.12 -14.48
CA LEU A 22 -11.54 2.89 -14.30
C LEU A 22 -10.33 2.78 -15.23
N ARG A 23 -10.39 3.40 -16.42
CA ARG A 23 -9.28 3.40 -17.39
C ARG A 23 -8.18 4.38 -17.01
N ASP A 24 -8.53 5.56 -16.52
CA ASP A 24 -7.59 6.62 -16.13
C ASP A 24 -8.12 7.38 -14.90
N PRO A 25 -8.02 6.76 -13.71
CA PRO A 25 -8.50 7.38 -12.49
C PRO A 25 -7.74 8.66 -12.14
N ALA A 26 -6.45 8.74 -12.47
CA ALA A 26 -5.65 9.94 -12.21
C ALA A 26 -6.19 11.15 -12.97
N ALA A 27 -6.55 10.98 -14.25
CA ALA A 27 -7.18 12.04 -15.03
C ALA A 27 -8.60 12.39 -14.53
N ALA A 28 -9.40 11.37 -14.14
CA ALA A 28 -10.75 11.59 -13.63
C ALA A 28 -10.73 12.40 -12.32
N TYR A 29 -9.93 11.98 -11.34
CA TYR A 29 -9.76 12.72 -10.08
C TYR A 29 -9.09 14.08 -10.30
N GLY A 30 -8.18 14.19 -11.27
CA GLY A 30 -7.54 15.44 -11.66
C GLY A 30 -8.54 16.47 -12.20
N ARG A 31 -9.47 16.06 -13.06
CA ARG A 31 -10.55 16.95 -13.55
C ARG A 31 -11.41 17.46 -12.40
N ALA A 32 -11.79 16.58 -11.47
CA ALA A 32 -12.56 16.97 -10.29
C ALA A 32 -11.79 17.97 -9.41
N ARG A 33 -10.46 17.77 -9.22
CA ARG A 33 -9.58 18.68 -8.48
C ARG A 33 -9.59 20.11 -9.02
N GLU A 34 -9.58 20.27 -10.34
CA GLU A 34 -9.59 21.61 -10.93
C GLU A 34 -10.94 22.31 -10.73
N LEU A 35 -12.03 21.55 -10.66
CA LEU A 35 -13.36 22.10 -10.42
C LEU A 35 -13.57 22.43 -8.94
N SER A 36 -13.19 21.54 -8.02
CA SER A 36 -13.46 21.71 -6.59
C SER A 36 -12.43 21.00 -5.71
N PRO A 37 -12.12 21.51 -4.50
CA PRO A 37 -11.32 20.82 -3.50
C PRO A 37 -12.03 19.59 -2.90
N LEU A 38 -13.36 19.51 -3.07
CA LEU A 38 -14.21 18.38 -2.68
C LEU A 38 -14.90 17.79 -3.90
N ALA A 39 -15.06 16.48 -3.91
CA ALA A 39 -15.92 15.75 -4.84
C ALA A 39 -16.73 14.71 -4.06
N ARG A 40 -17.71 14.10 -4.71
CA ARG A 40 -18.38 12.90 -4.20
C ARG A 40 -18.05 11.72 -5.10
N VAL A 41 -17.81 10.58 -4.49
CA VAL A 41 -17.67 9.30 -5.19
C VAL A 41 -18.79 8.38 -4.81
N SER A 42 -19.28 7.62 -5.77
CA SER A 42 -20.33 6.64 -5.58
C SER A 42 -20.09 5.40 -6.43
N ALA A 43 -20.64 4.27 -5.97
CA ALA A 43 -20.75 3.03 -6.74
C ALA A 43 -22.01 2.28 -6.29
N PRO A 44 -22.62 1.44 -7.14
CA PRO A 44 -23.74 0.62 -6.75
C PRO A 44 -23.44 -0.24 -5.51
N GLY A 45 -24.30 -0.15 -4.50
CA GLY A 45 -24.15 -0.90 -3.25
C GLY A 45 -23.14 -0.32 -2.26
N MET A 46 -22.52 0.83 -2.55
CA MET A 46 -21.68 1.57 -1.62
C MET A 46 -22.34 2.91 -1.23
N PRO A 47 -22.21 3.33 0.04
CA PRO A 47 -22.62 4.68 0.40
C PRO A 47 -21.77 5.70 -0.37
N ALA A 48 -22.38 6.80 -0.80
CA ALA A 48 -21.65 7.91 -1.39
C ALA A 48 -20.67 8.51 -0.37
N MET A 49 -19.44 8.80 -0.80
CA MET A 49 -18.38 9.31 0.07
C MET A 49 -17.89 10.67 -0.41
N TRP A 50 -17.48 11.50 0.53
CA TRP A 50 -16.74 12.72 0.24
C TRP A 50 -15.30 12.43 -0.11
N VAL A 51 -14.73 13.15 -1.06
CA VAL A 51 -13.36 12.98 -1.53
C VAL A 51 -12.63 14.31 -1.55
N LEU A 52 -11.51 14.40 -0.81
CA LEU A 52 -10.56 15.50 -0.90
C LEU A 52 -9.72 15.31 -2.16
N THR A 53 -9.79 16.25 -3.09
CA THR A 53 -9.12 16.15 -4.39
C THR A 53 -7.77 16.87 -4.43
N ARG A 54 -7.53 17.84 -3.52
CA ARG A 54 -6.33 18.68 -3.46
C ARG A 54 -5.38 18.24 -2.37
N HIS A 55 -4.09 18.45 -2.57
CA HIS A 55 -3.02 18.03 -1.66
C HIS A 55 -3.18 18.59 -0.23
N GLU A 56 -3.42 19.88 -0.10
CA GLU A 56 -3.55 20.54 1.20
C GLU A 56 -4.73 19.98 2.00
N GLY A 57 -5.92 19.90 1.37
CA GLY A 57 -7.12 19.34 2.00
C GLY A 57 -6.95 17.88 2.38
N ALA A 58 -6.37 17.06 1.49
CA ALA A 58 -6.06 15.65 1.77
C ALA A 58 -5.13 15.50 2.99
N ARG A 59 -4.06 16.29 3.02
CA ARG A 59 -3.10 16.29 4.14
C ARG A 59 -3.73 16.74 5.45
N ALA A 60 -4.57 17.78 5.41
CA ALA A 60 -5.27 18.29 6.58
C ALA A 60 -6.23 17.22 7.14
N MET A 61 -7.08 16.63 6.31
CA MET A 61 -8.03 15.58 6.71
C MET A 61 -7.32 14.36 7.32
N LEU A 62 -6.20 13.93 6.74
CA LEU A 62 -5.45 12.79 7.25
C LEU A 62 -4.86 13.00 8.65
N ASN A 63 -4.75 14.24 9.11
CA ASN A 63 -4.26 14.60 10.44
C ASN A 63 -5.36 15.13 11.38
N ASP A 64 -6.59 15.22 10.91
CA ASP A 64 -7.71 15.79 11.68
C ASP A 64 -8.40 14.69 12.51
N PRO A 65 -8.40 14.80 13.87
CA PRO A 65 -9.00 13.78 14.73
C PRO A 65 -10.53 13.69 14.66
N ARG A 66 -11.18 14.61 13.94
CA ARG A 66 -12.61 14.54 13.66
C ARG A 66 -12.96 13.49 12.62
N PHE A 67 -11.97 13.01 11.86
CA PHE A 67 -12.12 11.94 10.88
C PHE A 67 -11.38 10.69 11.36
N GLU A 68 -12.13 9.66 11.75
CA GLU A 68 -11.57 8.45 12.36
C GLU A 68 -11.66 7.22 11.46
N LEU A 69 -10.69 6.33 11.61
CA LEU A 69 -10.75 4.97 11.09
C LEU A 69 -11.42 4.03 12.09
N GLY A 70 -12.15 3.05 11.60
CA GLY A 70 -12.80 2.06 12.45
C GLY A 70 -13.28 0.86 11.65
N ALA A 71 -13.99 -0.06 12.31
CA ALA A 71 -14.49 -1.27 11.67
C ALA A 71 -15.34 -1.00 10.41
N GLY A 72 -16.05 0.14 10.36
CA GLY A 72 -16.84 0.55 9.19
C GLY A 72 -16.01 1.09 8.03
N SER A 73 -14.70 1.31 8.20
CA SER A 73 -13.78 1.75 7.14
C SER A 73 -13.32 0.60 6.24
N TYR A 74 -13.59 -0.64 6.64
CA TYR A 74 -13.12 -1.86 5.96
C TYR A 74 -14.27 -2.80 5.62
N MET A 75 -14.28 -3.29 4.39
CA MET A 75 -15.15 -4.40 4.01
C MET A 75 -14.52 -5.71 4.51
N ARG A 76 -15.25 -6.45 5.32
CA ARG A 76 -14.83 -7.79 5.76
C ARG A 76 -15.56 -8.85 4.93
N PRO A 77 -14.86 -9.90 4.47
CA PRO A 77 -15.53 -11.04 3.84
C PRO A 77 -16.60 -11.63 4.77
N ALA A 78 -17.70 -12.10 4.19
CA ALA A 78 -18.68 -12.88 4.93
C ALA A 78 -18.12 -14.28 5.28
N GLY A 79 -18.60 -14.86 6.38
CA GLY A 79 -18.26 -16.24 6.73
C GLY A 79 -16.89 -16.45 7.40
N ILE A 80 -16.24 -15.37 7.85
CA ILE A 80 -15.00 -15.51 8.64
C ILE A 80 -15.30 -16.29 9.93
N PRO A 81 -14.56 -17.37 10.23
CA PRO A 81 -14.73 -18.14 11.46
C PRO A 81 -14.56 -17.28 12.72
N GLU A 82 -15.39 -17.55 13.74
CA GLU A 82 -15.42 -16.76 14.97
C GLU A 82 -14.05 -16.64 15.66
N HIS A 83 -13.26 -17.72 15.66
CA HIS A 83 -11.93 -17.73 16.27
C HIS A 83 -10.93 -16.79 15.57
N CYS A 84 -11.17 -16.42 14.31
CA CYS A 84 -10.33 -15.47 13.57
C CYS A 84 -10.68 -14.01 13.92
N LEU A 85 -11.92 -13.74 14.37
CA LEU A 85 -12.39 -12.36 14.59
C LEU A 85 -11.55 -11.61 15.63
N ALA A 86 -11.01 -12.32 16.61
CA ALA A 86 -10.13 -11.74 17.64
C ALA A 86 -8.86 -11.09 17.06
N TYR A 87 -8.41 -11.52 15.88
CA TYR A 87 -7.18 -11.06 15.23
C TYR A 87 -7.42 -10.09 14.07
N MET A 88 -8.69 -9.88 13.70
CA MET A 88 -9.03 -9.08 12.50
C MET A 88 -8.86 -7.58 12.71
N ARG A 89 -8.95 -7.07 13.94
CA ARG A 89 -8.87 -5.65 14.25
C ARG A 89 -7.41 -5.19 14.29
N THR A 90 -6.91 -4.74 13.16
CA THR A 90 -5.53 -4.25 13.03
C THR A 90 -5.36 -2.83 13.59
N MET A 91 -4.12 -2.37 13.75
CA MET A 91 -3.86 -0.99 14.19
C MET A 91 -4.40 0.07 13.22
N GLN A 92 -4.72 -0.28 11.98
CA GLN A 92 -5.39 0.61 11.03
C GLN A 92 -6.84 0.92 11.41
N GLU A 93 -7.46 0.10 12.28
CA GLU A 93 -8.82 0.29 12.79
C GLU A 93 -8.82 0.89 14.21
N MET A 94 -7.66 1.27 14.72
CA MET A 94 -7.49 1.83 16.06
C MET A 94 -7.27 3.34 15.95
N GLU A 95 -7.72 4.08 16.96
CA GLU A 95 -7.54 5.52 17.06
C GLU A 95 -7.07 5.93 18.46
N GLY A 96 -6.60 7.16 18.59
CA GLY A 96 -6.25 7.79 19.87
C GLY A 96 -5.21 7.00 20.68
N PRO A 97 -5.42 6.84 22.01
CA PRO A 97 -4.42 6.20 22.89
C PRO A 97 -4.11 4.75 22.54
N GLU A 98 -5.11 3.99 22.08
CA GLU A 98 -4.95 2.58 21.70
C GLU A 98 -4.01 2.45 20.49
N HIS A 99 -4.28 3.21 19.42
CA HIS A 99 -3.39 3.28 18.25
C HIS A 99 -1.98 3.71 18.65
N ALA A 100 -1.87 4.80 19.43
CA ALA A 100 -0.58 5.35 19.86
C ALA A 100 0.24 4.33 20.66
N ARG A 101 -0.42 3.50 21.49
CA ARG A 101 0.24 2.43 22.26
C ARG A 101 0.85 1.39 21.34
N ILE A 102 0.05 0.77 20.46
CA ILE A 102 0.55 -0.26 19.54
C ILE A 102 1.61 0.32 18.61
N ARG A 103 1.37 1.53 18.08
CA ARG A 103 2.33 2.22 17.21
C ARG A 103 3.70 2.41 17.89
N ARG A 104 3.71 2.84 19.16
CA ARG A 104 4.94 3.02 19.95
C ARG A 104 5.72 1.71 20.10
N LEU A 105 5.02 0.59 20.33
CA LEU A 105 5.62 -0.72 20.51
C LEU A 105 6.27 -1.25 19.24
N VAL A 106 5.65 -1.06 18.08
CA VAL A 106 6.12 -1.66 16.82
C VAL A 106 7.02 -0.72 15.98
N SER A 107 6.89 0.61 16.11
CA SER A 107 7.64 1.58 15.30
C SER A 107 9.16 1.44 15.36
N PRO A 108 9.80 1.06 16.48
CA PRO A 108 11.25 0.88 16.53
C PRO A 108 11.79 -0.15 15.53
N ALA A 109 10.98 -1.15 15.15
CA ALA A 109 11.35 -2.17 14.18
C ALA A 109 11.25 -1.70 12.70
N PHE A 110 10.56 -0.59 12.44
CA PHE A 110 10.29 -0.07 11.08
C PHE A 110 11.00 1.28 10.78
N THR A 111 12.05 1.59 11.52
CA THR A 111 12.83 2.81 11.30
C THR A 111 13.66 2.73 10.01
N PRO A 112 14.07 3.86 9.41
CA PRO A 112 15.00 3.86 8.28
C PRO A 112 16.31 3.10 8.56
N ARG A 113 16.82 3.18 9.81
CA ARG A 113 18.01 2.44 10.24
C ARG A 113 17.76 0.92 10.16
N ARG A 114 16.64 0.42 10.69
CA ARG A 114 16.31 -1.02 10.64
C ARG A 114 16.08 -1.49 9.20
N ALA A 115 15.45 -0.67 8.36
CA ALA A 115 15.31 -0.97 6.93
C ALA A 115 16.68 -1.07 6.23
N ALA A 116 17.63 -0.21 6.58
CA ALA A 116 19.00 -0.28 6.06
C ALA A 116 19.75 -1.53 6.56
N GLU A 117 19.62 -1.89 7.83
CA GLU A 117 20.17 -3.12 8.39
C GLU A 117 19.57 -4.38 7.75
N PHE A 118 18.30 -4.32 7.33
CA PHE A 118 17.60 -5.43 6.67
C PHE A 118 17.89 -5.52 5.16
N ARG A 119 18.44 -4.47 4.55
CA ARG A 119 18.71 -4.38 3.11
C ARG A 119 19.47 -5.59 2.53
N PRO A 120 20.55 -6.11 3.15
CA PRO A 120 21.26 -7.29 2.62
C PRO A 120 20.38 -8.55 2.46
N ARG A 121 19.37 -8.71 3.35
CA ARG A 121 18.42 -9.82 3.27
C ARG A 121 17.46 -9.62 2.09
N ILE A 122 17.00 -8.37 1.86
CA ILE A 122 16.19 -8.05 0.68
C ILE A 122 16.99 -8.29 -0.61
N GLU A 123 18.27 -7.94 -0.63
CA GLU A 123 19.16 -8.18 -1.78
C GLU A 123 19.27 -9.67 -2.11
N ALA A 124 19.47 -10.53 -1.09
CA ALA A 124 19.50 -11.97 -1.28
C ALA A 124 18.18 -12.54 -1.82
N ILE A 125 17.04 -12.06 -1.30
CA ILE A 125 15.71 -12.44 -1.79
C ILE A 125 15.54 -12.01 -3.26
N VAL A 126 15.92 -10.78 -3.61
CA VAL A 126 15.82 -10.26 -4.97
C VAL A 126 16.65 -11.08 -5.94
N GLU A 127 17.91 -11.42 -5.61
CA GLU A 127 18.74 -12.28 -6.48
C GLU A 127 18.09 -13.64 -6.73
N THR A 128 17.57 -14.30 -5.69
CA THR A 128 16.84 -15.57 -5.83
C THR A 128 15.64 -15.44 -6.77
N LEU A 129 14.85 -14.38 -6.61
CA LEU A 129 13.67 -14.16 -7.45
C LEU A 129 14.03 -13.78 -8.90
N LEU A 130 15.19 -13.13 -9.12
CA LEU A 130 15.69 -12.86 -10.47
C LEU A 130 16.12 -14.16 -11.18
N ASP A 131 16.73 -15.09 -10.46
CA ASP A 131 17.06 -16.43 -11.00
C ASP A 131 15.78 -17.23 -11.30
N GLU A 132 14.77 -17.18 -10.41
CA GLU A 132 13.45 -17.78 -10.66
C GLU A 132 12.78 -17.16 -11.90
N LEU A 133 12.84 -15.82 -12.07
CA LEU A 133 12.26 -15.11 -13.21
C LEU A 133 12.86 -15.57 -14.53
N GLU A 134 14.19 -15.73 -14.60
CA GLU A 134 14.87 -16.30 -15.79
C GLU A 134 14.36 -17.73 -16.10
N GLY A 135 14.18 -18.54 -15.07
CA GLY A 135 13.65 -19.91 -15.21
C GLY A 135 12.20 -19.97 -15.73
N HIS A 136 11.43 -18.92 -15.52
CA HIS A 136 10.04 -18.78 -16.00
C HIS A 136 9.95 -18.19 -17.40
N ALA A 137 11.03 -17.65 -17.97
CA ALA A 137 11.01 -17.07 -19.30
C ALA A 137 10.68 -18.11 -20.37
N ARG A 138 9.84 -17.74 -21.33
CA ARG A 138 9.50 -18.51 -22.52
C ARG A 138 9.72 -17.60 -23.74
N ASP A 139 10.54 -18.06 -24.67
CA ASP A 139 10.94 -17.26 -25.85
C ASP A 139 11.46 -15.86 -25.46
N GLY A 140 12.21 -15.77 -24.34
CA GLY A 140 12.77 -14.54 -23.81
C GLY A 140 11.76 -13.63 -23.10
N THR A 141 10.50 -14.05 -22.92
CA THR A 141 9.44 -13.26 -22.26
C THR A 141 9.02 -13.92 -20.95
N ALA A 142 8.87 -13.12 -19.89
CA ALA A 142 8.35 -13.56 -18.59
C ALA A 142 7.31 -12.56 -18.04
N ASP A 143 6.38 -13.03 -17.22
CA ASP A 143 5.49 -12.14 -16.45
C ASP A 143 6.19 -11.69 -15.15
N LEU A 144 6.75 -10.49 -15.18
CA LEU A 144 7.47 -9.91 -14.07
C LEU A 144 6.57 -9.71 -12.82
N LEU A 145 5.29 -9.38 -13.03
CA LEU A 145 4.35 -9.25 -11.91
C LEU A 145 4.18 -10.60 -11.18
N ALA A 146 3.94 -11.67 -11.94
CA ALA A 146 3.66 -12.98 -11.35
C ALA A 146 4.88 -13.61 -10.68
N HIS A 147 6.05 -13.48 -11.30
CA HIS A 147 7.25 -14.24 -10.90
C HIS A 147 8.31 -13.43 -10.15
N PHE A 148 8.12 -12.11 -10.02
CA PHE A 148 9.06 -11.26 -9.30
C PHE A 148 8.37 -10.28 -8.34
N ALA A 149 7.51 -9.37 -8.86
CA ALA A 149 6.94 -8.32 -8.02
C ALA A 149 5.95 -8.84 -6.98
N ARG A 150 5.20 -9.91 -7.27
CA ARG A 150 4.23 -10.51 -6.34
C ARG A 150 4.88 -11.33 -5.23
N PRO A 151 5.84 -12.23 -5.48
CA PRO A 151 6.47 -13.00 -4.40
C PRO A 151 7.38 -12.16 -3.51
N LEU A 152 8.02 -11.10 -4.01
CA LEU A 152 9.01 -10.33 -3.26
C LEU A 152 8.52 -9.80 -1.91
N PRO A 153 7.39 -9.08 -1.80
CA PRO A 153 6.94 -8.57 -0.52
C PRO A 153 6.62 -9.67 0.50
N MET A 154 6.11 -10.81 0.05
CA MET A 154 5.82 -11.93 0.94
C MET A 154 7.11 -12.58 1.46
N GLU A 155 8.13 -12.74 0.62
CA GLU A 155 9.44 -13.24 1.05
C GLU A 155 10.06 -12.28 2.09
N VAL A 156 9.96 -10.97 1.87
CA VAL A 156 10.41 -9.96 2.83
C VAL A 156 9.65 -10.07 4.15
N ILE A 157 8.33 -10.30 4.14
CA ILE A 157 7.53 -10.51 5.34
C ILE A 157 7.94 -11.81 6.05
N CYS A 158 8.13 -12.90 5.32
CA CYS A 158 8.57 -14.17 5.86
C CYS A 158 9.93 -14.03 6.56
N GLU A 159 10.87 -13.35 5.92
CA GLU A 159 12.20 -13.08 6.48
C GLU A 159 12.09 -12.19 7.73
N LEU A 160 11.27 -11.14 7.68
CA LEU A 160 11.06 -10.21 8.79
C LEU A 160 10.42 -10.88 10.01
N THR A 161 9.52 -11.85 9.79
CA THR A 161 8.75 -12.52 10.86
C THR A 161 9.30 -13.90 11.23
N GLY A 162 10.47 -14.27 10.72
CA GLY A 162 11.13 -15.54 11.05
C GLY A 162 10.40 -16.78 10.55
N VAL A 163 9.62 -16.68 9.44
CA VAL A 163 8.97 -17.85 8.84
C VAL A 163 10.01 -18.80 8.28
N ALA A 164 9.94 -20.09 8.69
CA ALA A 164 10.87 -21.11 8.24
C ALA A 164 10.84 -21.28 6.72
N ALA A 165 11.99 -21.58 6.10
CA ALA A 165 12.11 -21.74 4.65
C ALA A 165 11.12 -22.78 4.09
N ALA A 166 10.86 -23.86 4.81
CA ALA A 166 9.92 -24.91 4.40
C ALA A 166 8.46 -24.43 4.30
N ASP A 167 8.09 -23.38 5.03
CA ASP A 167 6.73 -22.84 5.06
C ASP A 167 6.53 -21.71 4.04
N ARG A 168 7.60 -21.10 3.52
CA ARG A 168 7.54 -19.93 2.62
C ARG A 168 6.70 -20.15 1.34
N PRO A 169 6.72 -21.33 0.68
CA PRO A 169 5.85 -21.56 -0.47
C PRO A 169 4.37 -21.35 -0.13
N ARG A 170 3.93 -21.85 1.03
CA ARG A 170 2.56 -21.66 1.50
C ARG A 170 2.23 -20.18 1.81
N TRP A 171 3.19 -19.43 2.34
CA TRP A 171 3.03 -17.99 2.58
C TRP A 171 2.96 -17.20 1.28
N ARG A 172 3.68 -17.61 0.22
CA ARG A 172 3.52 -17.04 -1.14
C ARG A 172 2.09 -17.22 -1.66
N GLU A 173 1.47 -18.38 -1.43
CA GLU A 173 0.05 -18.63 -1.78
C GLU A 173 -0.87 -17.70 -1.00
N TYR A 174 -0.64 -17.51 0.30
CA TYR A 174 -1.38 -16.54 1.12
C TYR A 174 -1.25 -15.11 0.59
N GLY A 175 -0.03 -14.70 0.25
CA GLY A 175 0.21 -13.40 -0.36
C GLY A 175 -0.53 -13.21 -1.68
N ALA A 176 -0.57 -14.23 -2.52
CA ALA A 176 -1.32 -14.19 -3.77
C ALA A 176 -2.82 -14.05 -3.54
N ALA A 177 -3.41 -14.78 -2.59
CA ALA A 177 -4.82 -14.68 -2.23
C ALA A 177 -5.16 -13.29 -1.66
N VAL A 178 -4.30 -12.74 -0.81
CA VAL A 178 -4.46 -11.36 -0.27
C VAL A 178 -4.33 -10.32 -1.37
N ALA A 179 -3.37 -10.47 -2.30
CA ALA A 179 -3.18 -9.56 -3.42
C ALA A 179 -4.36 -9.56 -4.40
N ALA A 180 -5.08 -10.69 -4.52
CA ALA A 180 -6.35 -10.76 -5.24
C ALA A 180 -7.43 -9.86 -4.60
N GLY A 181 -7.39 -9.69 -3.28
CA GLY A 181 -8.10 -8.66 -2.51
C GLY A 181 -9.60 -8.85 -2.37
N ARG A 182 -10.21 -9.82 -3.03
CA ARG A 182 -11.65 -10.05 -3.06
C ARG A 182 -11.98 -11.52 -3.36
N GLY A 183 -13.24 -11.88 -3.08
CA GLY A 183 -13.78 -13.17 -3.45
C GLY A 183 -13.50 -14.28 -2.45
N GLN A 184 -13.88 -15.49 -2.85
CA GLN A 184 -13.85 -16.65 -1.98
C GLN A 184 -12.43 -17.09 -1.63
N GLU A 185 -11.49 -17.00 -2.57
CA GLU A 185 -10.08 -17.38 -2.33
C GLU A 185 -9.44 -16.55 -1.19
N PHE A 186 -9.74 -15.25 -1.14
CA PHE A 186 -9.28 -14.40 -0.05
C PHE A 186 -9.93 -14.79 1.29
N ALA A 187 -11.26 -15.01 1.29
CA ALA A 187 -11.99 -15.40 2.49
C ALA A 187 -11.50 -16.76 3.03
N ASP A 188 -11.26 -17.72 2.16
CA ASP A 188 -10.78 -19.07 2.49
C ASP A 188 -9.34 -19.07 3.01
N ALA A 189 -8.51 -18.12 2.58
CA ALA A 189 -7.13 -17.99 3.04
C ALA A 189 -7.02 -17.46 4.47
N ILE A 190 -7.98 -16.66 4.95
CA ILE A 190 -7.91 -15.99 6.26
C ILE A 190 -7.67 -16.97 7.43
N PRO A 191 -8.44 -18.07 7.59
CA PRO A 191 -8.20 -19.00 8.70
C PRO A 191 -6.80 -19.59 8.68
N ALA A 192 -6.33 -20.02 7.51
CA ALA A 192 -5.02 -20.61 7.35
C ALA A 192 -3.86 -19.61 7.63
N ILE A 193 -4.04 -18.35 7.24
CA ILE A 193 -3.09 -17.26 7.57
C ILE A 193 -3.06 -17.02 9.09
N MET A 194 -4.22 -17.00 9.75
CA MET A 194 -4.31 -16.81 11.19
C MET A 194 -3.65 -17.97 11.97
N GLU A 195 -3.90 -19.21 11.57
CA GLU A 195 -3.26 -20.39 12.15
C GLU A 195 -1.72 -20.34 11.97
N ALA A 196 -1.27 -19.97 10.78
CA ALA A 196 0.15 -19.81 10.50
C ALA A 196 0.79 -18.67 11.31
N ALA A 197 0.07 -17.56 11.53
CA ALA A 197 0.50 -16.45 12.38
C ALA A 197 0.61 -16.88 13.85
N VAL A 198 -0.38 -17.62 14.37
CA VAL A 198 -0.34 -18.20 15.73
C VAL A 198 0.87 -19.12 15.87
N ALA A 199 1.12 -20.00 14.90
CA ALA A 199 2.26 -20.90 14.91
C ALA A 199 3.60 -20.14 14.85
N ALA A 200 3.70 -19.06 14.08
CA ALA A 200 4.90 -18.23 14.01
C ALA A 200 5.20 -17.56 15.36
N VAL A 201 4.19 -16.97 16.01
CA VAL A 201 4.35 -16.36 17.35
C VAL A 201 4.77 -17.40 18.39
N ALA A 202 4.14 -18.57 18.38
CA ALA A 202 4.48 -19.66 19.30
C ALA A 202 5.92 -20.15 19.10
N ARG A 203 6.38 -20.28 17.85
CA ARG A 203 7.75 -20.67 17.52
C ARG A 203 8.77 -19.62 18.00
N SER A 204 8.59 -18.34 17.67
CA SER A 204 9.50 -17.27 18.12
C SER A 204 9.58 -17.17 19.64
N ARG A 205 8.54 -17.59 20.36
CA ARG A 205 8.53 -17.66 21.82
C ARG A 205 9.39 -18.81 22.35
N SER A 206 9.33 -20.00 21.71
CA SER A 206 10.08 -21.18 22.14
C SER A 206 11.54 -21.15 21.65
N GLU A 207 11.76 -20.60 20.48
CA GLU A 207 13.04 -20.54 19.78
C GLU A 207 13.26 -19.12 19.23
N PRO A 208 13.65 -18.14 20.10
CA PRO A 208 13.88 -16.76 19.65
C PRO A 208 14.95 -16.68 18.58
N GLY A 209 14.63 -16.00 17.46
CA GLY A 209 15.50 -15.78 16.33
C GLY A 209 15.88 -14.31 16.14
N ASP A 210 16.56 -14.01 15.04
CA ASP A 210 16.83 -12.63 14.59
C ASP A 210 15.67 -12.16 13.68
N ASP A 211 14.49 -11.99 14.28
CA ASP A 211 13.26 -11.62 13.61
C ASP A 211 12.42 -10.63 14.44
N LEU A 212 11.47 -9.96 13.78
CA LEU A 212 10.59 -8.96 14.39
C LEU A 212 9.80 -9.50 15.59
N ILE A 213 9.27 -10.73 15.49
CA ILE A 213 8.43 -11.30 16.55
C ILE A 213 9.30 -11.56 17.78
N SER A 214 10.48 -12.13 17.58
CA SER A 214 11.47 -12.37 18.64
C SER A 214 11.93 -11.06 19.29
N ASP A 215 12.21 -10.01 18.50
CA ASP A 215 12.54 -8.67 19.01
C ASP A 215 11.43 -8.13 19.91
N LEU A 216 10.16 -8.18 19.44
CA LEU A 216 9.00 -7.70 20.21
C LEU A 216 8.77 -8.54 21.49
N LEU A 217 9.01 -9.85 21.43
CA LEU A 217 8.98 -10.74 22.60
C LEU A 217 10.11 -10.44 23.57
N GLY A 218 11.31 -10.12 23.08
CA GLY A 218 12.50 -9.79 23.89
C GLY A 218 12.37 -8.48 24.67
N VAL A 219 11.81 -7.45 24.06
CA VAL A 219 11.49 -6.15 24.73
C VAL A 219 10.53 -6.35 25.91
N GLN A 220 9.76 -7.44 25.92
CA GLN A 220 8.76 -7.75 26.94
C GLN A 220 9.34 -8.14 28.31
N ALA A 221 10.60 -8.54 28.39
CA ALA A 221 11.17 -9.07 29.64
C ALA A 221 11.31 -8.03 30.77
N GLY A 222 11.09 -6.73 30.49
CA GLY A 222 11.30 -5.66 31.47
C GLY A 222 10.28 -4.51 31.50
N GLN A 223 9.20 -4.53 30.69
CA GLN A 223 8.22 -3.45 30.62
C GLN A 223 6.81 -3.92 30.98
N GLU A 224 6.07 -3.07 31.73
CA GLU A 224 4.66 -3.30 32.09
C GLU A 224 3.72 -3.25 30.85
N ASP A 225 4.10 -2.51 29.80
CA ASP A 225 3.34 -2.33 28.55
C ASP A 225 3.92 -3.19 27.41
N ARG A 226 3.54 -4.46 27.39
CA ARG A 226 3.97 -5.43 26.36
C ARG A 226 2.79 -5.85 25.46
N PRO A 227 3.03 -6.22 24.17
CA PRO A 227 1.98 -6.76 23.33
C PRO A 227 1.49 -8.12 23.87
N ALA A 228 0.18 -8.31 23.88
CA ALA A 228 -0.42 -9.63 24.11
C ALA A 228 -0.16 -10.54 22.90
N ASP A 229 -0.24 -11.87 23.09
CA ASP A 229 -0.06 -12.81 21.97
C ASP A 229 -1.04 -12.56 20.83
N ALA A 230 -2.30 -12.21 21.16
CA ALA A 230 -3.29 -11.83 20.16
C ALA A 230 -2.88 -10.58 19.36
N GLU A 231 -2.22 -9.60 20.00
CA GLU A 231 -1.72 -8.40 19.31
C GLU A 231 -0.55 -8.73 18.38
N LEU A 232 0.32 -9.68 18.75
CA LEU A 232 1.40 -10.17 17.87
C LEU A 232 0.84 -10.94 16.66
N VAL A 233 -0.14 -11.82 16.87
CA VAL A 233 -0.83 -12.52 15.78
C VAL A 233 -1.51 -11.50 14.84
N THR A 234 -2.21 -10.51 15.41
CA THR A 234 -2.81 -9.41 14.65
C THR A 234 -1.76 -8.61 13.86
N LEU A 235 -0.57 -8.39 14.44
CA LEU A 235 0.52 -7.71 13.74
C LEU A 235 1.00 -8.53 12.53
N VAL A 236 1.21 -9.84 12.68
CA VAL A 236 1.58 -10.72 11.55
C VAL A 236 0.51 -10.67 10.46
N TRP A 237 -0.77 -10.79 10.84
CA TRP A 237 -1.90 -10.62 9.93
C TRP A 237 -1.87 -9.28 9.20
N HIS A 238 -1.65 -8.19 9.94
CA HIS A 238 -1.54 -6.84 9.39
C HIS A 238 -0.38 -6.74 8.37
N LEU A 239 0.77 -7.34 8.67
CA LEU A 239 1.91 -7.36 7.76
C LEU A 239 1.59 -8.11 6.47
N VAL A 240 0.89 -9.23 6.55
CA VAL A 240 0.45 -9.99 5.38
C VAL A 240 -0.51 -9.18 4.52
N LEU A 241 -1.47 -8.46 5.13
CA LEU A 241 -2.42 -7.61 4.40
C LEU A 241 -1.74 -6.39 3.76
N ALA A 242 -1.14 -5.56 4.59
CA ALA A 242 -0.60 -4.26 4.16
C ALA A 242 0.70 -4.41 3.36
N GLY A 243 1.46 -5.46 3.66
CA GLY A 243 2.76 -5.72 3.06
C GLY A 243 2.71 -6.17 1.60
N GLN A 244 1.51 -6.44 1.02
CA GLN A 244 1.38 -6.75 -0.41
C GLN A 244 1.35 -5.50 -1.30
N THR A 245 1.15 -4.33 -0.74
CA THR A 245 1.10 -3.07 -1.51
C THR A 245 2.35 -2.80 -2.37
N PRO A 246 3.59 -3.11 -1.92
CA PRO A 246 4.79 -2.97 -2.74
C PRO A 246 4.80 -3.81 -4.02
N THR A 247 4.05 -4.91 -4.10
CA THR A 247 3.84 -5.66 -5.37
C THR A 247 3.44 -4.72 -6.49
N ASN A 248 2.39 -3.92 -6.23
CA ASN A 248 1.87 -3.00 -7.24
C ASN A 248 2.80 -1.81 -7.47
N LEU A 249 3.45 -1.31 -6.42
CA LEU A 249 4.43 -0.22 -6.56
C LEU A 249 5.61 -0.64 -7.45
N ILE A 250 6.17 -1.82 -7.24
CA ILE A 250 7.29 -2.34 -8.04
C ILE A 250 6.85 -2.56 -9.49
N ALA A 251 5.70 -3.19 -9.70
CA ALA A 251 5.19 -3.46 -11.05
C ALA A 251 4.89 -2.17 -11.82
N ASN A 252 4.18 -1.21 -11.19
CA ASN A 252 3.89 0.09 -11.79
C ASN A 252 5.17 0.88 -12.07
N ALA A 253 6.15 0.84 -11.15
CA ALA A 253 7.43 1.51 -11.32
C ALA A 253 8.19 0.97 -12.53
N VAL A 254 8.23 -0.35 -12.73
CA VAL A 254 8.87 -0.96 -13.90
C VAL A 254 8.13 -0.58 -15.19
N ASP A 255 6.78 -0.70 -15.23
CA ASP A 255 5.99 -0.28 -16.40
C ASP A 255 6.23 1.19 -16.73
N THR A 256 6.17 2.07 -15.72
CA THR A 256 6.44 3.50 -15.89
C THR A 256 7.84 3.77 -16.42
N LEU A 257 8.88 3.14 -15.87
CA LEU A 257 10.25 3.35 -16.32
C LEU A 257 10.44 2.87 -17.76
N LEU A 258 9.89 1.72 -18.13
CA LEU A 258 9.99 1.18 -19.48
C LEU A 258 9.24 2.03 -20.52
N ARG A 259 8.19 2.75 -20.11
CA ARG A 259 7.49 3.73 -20.96
C ARG A 259 8.16 5.10 -21.03
N HIS A 260 9.13 5.38 -20.15
CA HIS A 260 9.86 6.65 -20.10
C HIS A 260 11.36 6.45 -20.33
N PRO A 261 11.81 6.11 -21.55
CA PRO A 261 13.18 5.68 -21.83
C PRO A 261 14.24 6.71 -21.45
N ALA A 262 13.92 8.01 -21.52
CA ALA A 262 14.86 9.05 -21.11
C ALA A 262 15.10 9.04 -19.57
N GLN A 263 14.06 8.80 -18.78
CA GLN A 263 14.17 8.70 -17.32
C GLN A 263 14.88 7.39 -16.92
N LEU A 264 14.57 6.29 -17.60
CA LEU A 264 15.26 5.02 -17.41
C LEU A 264 16.76 5.14 -17.74
N ALA A 265 17.12 5.81 -18.82
CA ALA A 265 18.51 6.06 -19.18
C ALA A 265 19.24 6.92 -18.13
N ALA A 266 18.59 7.96 -17.61
CA ALA A 266 19.14 8.77 -16.53
C ALA A 266 19.38 7.95 -15.24
N LEU A 267 18.44 7.09 -14.87
CA LEU A 267 18.58 6.22 -13.69
C LEU A 267 19.69 5.17 -13.87
N ARG A 268 19.86 4.63 -15.09
CA ARG A 268 20.98 3.73 -15.41
C ARG A 268 22.33 4.42 -15.38
N ALA A 269 22.39 5.67 -15.83
CA ALA A 269 23.62 6.48 -15.82
C ALA A 269 24.03 6.92 -14.41
N ASP A 270 23.08 7.19 -13.53
CA ASP A 270 23.29 7.57 -12.14
C ASP A 270 22.43 6.75 -11.19
N PRO A 271 22.91 5.59 -10.72
CA PRO A 271 22.22 4.78 -9.73
C PRO A 271 21.97 5.49 -8.38
N GLY A 272 22.68 6.58 -8.09
CA GLY A 272 22.48 7.42 -6.90
C GLY A 272 21.12 8.13 -6.89
N LEU A 273 20.45 8.21 -8.04
CA LEU A 273 19.07 8.72 -8.14
C LEU A 273 18.02 7.75 -7.57
N MET A 274 18.35 6.47 -7.33
CA MET A 274 17.37 5.43 -6.98
C MET A 274 16.44 5.82 -5.82
N PRO A 275 16.89 6.39 -4.69
CA PRO A 275 15.97 6.76 -3.61
C PRO A 275 14.96 7.84 -4.03
N ARG A 276 15.41 8.84 -4.83
CA ARG A 276 14.51 9.88 -5.38
C ARG A 276 13.57 9.31 -6.44
N ALA A 277 14.08 8.40 -7.26
CA ALA A 277 13.28 7.71 -8.27
C ALA A 277 12.13 6.93 -7.64
N VAL A 278 12.36 6.22 -6.55
CA VAL A 278 11.30 5.48 -5.83
C VAL A 278 10.27 6.45 -5.24
N ASP A 279 10.68 7.57 -4.66
CA ASP A 279 9.75 8.59 -4.16
C ASP A 279 8.92 9.23 -5.30
N GLU A 280 9.55 9.56 -6.43
CA GLU A 280 8.85 10.12 -7.59
C GLU A 280 7.91 9.10 -8.24
N LEU A 281 8.32 7.84 -8.39
CA LEU A 281 7.47 6.76 -8.89
C LEU A 281 6.28 6.49 -7.96
N THR A 282 6.48 6.58 -6.63
CA THR A 282 5.39 6.49 -5.65
C THR A 282 4.42 7.66 -5.77
N ARG A 283 4.93 8.86 -6.04
CA ARG A 283 4.10 10.04 -6.31
C ARG A 283 3.31 9.90 -7.61
N TRP A 284 4.03 9.51 -8.68
CA TRP A 284 3.53 9.51 -10.06
C TRP A 284 2.49 8.43 -10.30
N ASP A 285 2.79 7.19 -9.90
CA ASP A 285 2.02 5.99 -10.22
C ASP A 285 1.89 5.05 -9.01
N GLY A 286 1.76 5.65 -7.83
CA GLY A 286 1.58 4.91 -6.59
C GLY A 286 0.34 4.03 -6.60
N PRO A 287 0.39 2.87 -5.95
CA PRO A 287 -0.66 1.85 -6.04
C PRO A 287 -1.97 2.23 -5.32
N VAL A 288 -1.96 3.22 -4.43
CA VAL A 288 -3.14 3.66 -3.68
C VAL A 288 -3.71 4.91 -4.31
N LEU A 289 -4.90 4.81 -4.91
CA LEU A 289 -5.60 5.91 -5.56
C LEU A 289 -6.46 6.71 -4.58
N LEU A 290 -7.17 6.00 -3.70
CA LEU A 290 -7.99 6.55 -2.63
C LEU A 290 -7.49 6.05 -1.28
N THR A 291 -7.48 6.90 -0.27
CA THR A 291 -7.20 6.47 1.10
C THR A 291 -8.34 5.61 1.65
N ILE A 292 -8.07 4.85 2.71
CA ILE A 292 -9.13 4.18 3.45
C ILE A 292 -10.13 5.24 3.94
N PRO A 293 -11.45 5.05 3.71
CA PRO A 293 -12.46 6.01 4.12
C PRO A 293 -12.47 6.18 5.63
N ARG A 294 -12.53 7.42 6.09
CA ARG A 294 -12.68 7.79 7.48
C ARG A 294 -14.11 8.24 7.73
N ARG A 295 -14.60 8.03 8.93
CA ARG A 295 -15.91 8.49 9.36
C ARG A 295 -15.79 9.83 10.08
N ALA A 296 -16.63 10.81 9.71
CA ALA A 296 -16.76 12.05 10.47
C ALA A 296 -17.42 11.76 11.82
N ARG A 297 -16.78 12.17 12.91
CA ARG A 297 -17.29 11.99 14.30
C ARG A 297 -18.36 13.01 14.68
N GLU A 298 -18.35 14.15 14.02
CA GLU A 298 -19.23 15.29 14.24
C GLU A 298 -19.48 15.99 12.91
N ASP A 299 -20.43 16.92 12.90
CA ASP A 299 -20.67 17.78 11.75
C ASP A 299 -19.45 18.68 11.51
N VAL A 300 -18.89 18.66 10.30
CA VAL A 300 -17.69 19.41 9.94
C VAL A 300 -17.97 20.23 8.69
N GLU A 301 -17.82 21.55 8.79
CA GLU A 301 -17.81 22.41 7.61
C GLU A 301 -16.42 22.34 6.94
N LEU A 302 -16.37 21.92 5.68
CA LEU A 302 -15.15 21.77 4.92
C LEU A 302 -15.34 22.27 3.50
N HIS A 303 -14.54 23.28 3.12
CA HIS A 303 -14.61 23.92 1.79
C HIS A 303 -16.03 24.37 1.36
N GLY A 304 -16.83 24.85 2.30
CA GLY A 304 -18.20 25.33 2.04
C GLY A 304 -19.27 24.24 2.00
N ALA A 305 -18.89 22.97 2.17
CA ALA A 305 -19.82 21.85 2.32
C ALA A 305 -19.93 21.41 3.77
N LEU A 306 -21.12 21.03 4.19
CA LEU A 306 -21.37 20.44 5.52
C LEU A 306 -21.28 18.90 5.44
N ILE A 307 -20.21 18.35 5.97
CA ILE A 307 -20.01 16.91 6.15
C ILE A 307 -20.69 16.54 7.46
N ARG A 308 -21.67 15.65 7.42
CA ARG A 308 -22.44 15.24 8.60
C ARG A 308 -21.67 14.20 9.42
N ALA A 309 -21.96 14.17 10.71
CA ALA A 309 -21.54 13.08 11.60
C ALA A 309 -21.98 11.73 11.01
N GLY A 310 -21.03 10.81 10.86
CA GLY A 310 -21.26 9.51 10.24
C GLY A 310 -20.93 9.42 8.76
N ASP A 311 -20.78 10.53 8.02
CA ASP A 311 -20.37 10.55 6.64
C ASP A 311 -18.97 9.94 6.46
N LEU A 312 -18.76 9.29 5.31
CA LEU A 312 -17.46 8.78 4.92
C LEU A 312 -16.69 9.82 4.10
N VAL A 313 -15.42 10.00 4.44
CA VAL A 313 -14.50 10.94 3.80
C VAL A 313 -13.21 10.22 3.44
N THR A 314 -12.76 10.38 2.21
CA THR A 314 -11.48 9.85 1.71
C THR A 314 -10.67 10.94 1.02
N ALA A 315 -9.41 10.65 0.71
CA ALA A 315 -8.57 11.52 -0.10
C ALA A 315 -8.14 10.82 -1.39
N ALA A 316 -8.26 11.51 -2.53
CA ALA A 316 -7.79 11.03 -3.81
C ALA A 316 -6.28 11.28 -3.94
N LEU A 317 -5.46 10.30 -3.56
CA LEU A 317 -4.00 10.41 -3.60
C LEU A 317 -3.48 10.58 -5.01
N ALA A 318 -4.09 9.90 -6.00
CA ALA A 318 -3.77 10.05 -7.41
C ALA A 318 -3.89 11.52 -7.89
N SER A 319 -4.88 12.24 -7.38
CA SER A 319 -5.08 13.65 -7.66
C SER A 319 -4.20 14.55 -6.80
N ALA A 320 -4.17 14.31 -5.49
CA ALA A 320 -3.42 15.13 -4.53
C ALA A 320 -1.91 15.12 -4.83
N ASN A 321 -1.36 13.96 -5.25
CA ASN A 321 0.04 13.82 -5.63
C ASN A 321 0.38 14.46 -6.99
N ARG A 322 -0.62 14.94 -7.71
CA ARG A 322 -0.48 15.70 -8.97
C ARG A 322 -1.10 17.08 -8.89
N ASP A 323 -1.29 17.62 -7.69
CA ASP A 323 -1.85 18.96 -7.50
C ASP A 323 -0.81 20.04 -7.84
N PRO A 324 -1.02 20.88 -8.89
CA PRO A 324 -0.08 21.92 -9.27
C PRO A 324 0.05 23.04 -8.23
N ARG A 325 -0.85 23.09 -7.26
CA ARG A 325 -0.79 24.06 -6.14
C ARG A 325 0.27 23.68 -5.10
N ALA A 326 0.62 22.39 -5.05
CA ALA A 326 1.61 21.84 -4.12
C ALA A 326 2.90 21.37 -4.80
N ILE A 327 2.81 20.94 -6.06
CA ILE A 327 3.91 20.27 -6.79
C ILE A 327 4.08 20.97 -8.14
N GLY A 328 5.27 21.50 -8.38
CA GLY A 328 5.60 22.12 -9.67
C GLY A 328 5.70 21.07 -10.78
N ASP A 329 5.13 21.35 -11.96
CA ASP A 329 5.06 20.44 -13.10
C ASP A 329 4.62 19.01 -12.70
N PRO A 330 3.46 18.84 -12.02
CA PRO A 330 3.09 17.59 -11.38
C PRO A 330 2.85 16.46 -12.39
N ASP A 331 2.52 16.79 -13.63
CA ASP A 331 2.27 15.85 -14.73
C ASP A 331 3.52 15.55 -15.56
N ARG A 332 4.71 15.94 -15.07
CA ARG A 332 6.01 15.51 -15.60
C ARG A 332 6.65 14.51 -14.64
N LEU A 333 6.97 13.32 -15.13
CA LEU A 333 7.81 12.38 -14.42
C LEU A 333 9.26 12.92 -14.40
N ASP A 334 9.83 13.07 -13.21
CA ASP A 334 11.20 13.58 -13.03
C ASP A 334 11.86 12.87 -11.85
N LEU A 335 12.67 11.84 -12.14
CA LEU A 335 13.35 11.03 -11.14
C LEU A 335 14.37 11.82 -10.30
N GLY A 336 14.77 12.99 -10.79
CA GLY A 336 15.65 13.93 -10.08
C GLY A 336 14.90 14.97 -9.22
N ARG A 337 13.56 14.93 -9.22
CA ARG A 337 12.71 15.91 -8.51
C ARG A 337 13.14 16.04 -7.05
N ALA A 338 13.35 17.28 -6.63
CA ALA A 338 13.58 17.58 -5.21
C ALA A 338 12.27 17.41 -4.43
N PRO A 339 12.27 16.77 -3.26
CA PRO A 339 11.05 16.60 -2.45
C PRO A 339 10.64 17.95 -1.83
N ALA A 340 9.91 18.78 -2.59
CA ALA A 340 9.51 20.12 -2.13
C ALA A 340 8.30 20.10 -1.18
N ALA A 341 7.28 19.28 -1.44
CA ALA A 341 6.05 19.25 -0.64
C ALA A 341 5.79 17.90 0.05
N GLY A 342 6.55 16.87 -0.30
CA GLY A 342 6.29 15.48 0.10
C GLY A 342 5.03 14.95 -0.59
N HIS A 343 5.13 13.76 -1.18
CA HIS A 343 3.95 13.08 -1.71
C HIS A 343 3.17 12.38 -0.59
N LEU A 344 1.88 12.13 -0.82
CA LEU A 344 1.00 11.44 0.13
C LEU A 344 0.89 9.92 -0.13
N GLY A 345 1.76 9.34 -0.96
CA GLY A 345 1.70 7.91 -1.31
C GLY A 345 1.86 6.95 -0.13
N TYR A 346 2.43 7.42 0.98
CA TYR A 346 2.50 6.69 2.26
C TYR A 346 1.53 7.26 3.32
N GLY A 347 0.53 8.03 2.91
CA GLY A 347 -0.38 8.72 3.81
C GLY A 347 0.26 9.89 4.55
N HIS A 348 -0.42 10.37 5.60
CA HIS A 348 0.03 11.47 6.46
C HIS A 348 -0.58 11.35 7.86
N GLY A 349 0.03 12.04 8.85
CA GLY A 349 -0.49 12.10 10.22
C GLY A 349 -0.29 10.79 11.02
N PRO A 350 -1.16 10.52 12.02
CA PRO A 350 -1.00 9.37 12.92
C PRO A 350 -0.90 8.03 12.20
N HIS A 351 -1.61 7.86 11.09
CA HIS A 351 -1.61 6.67 10.24
C HIS A 351 -0.63 6.72 9.06
N PHE A 352 0.39 7.57 9.10
CA PHE A 352 1.49 7.50 8.13
C PHE A 352 2.03 6.06 8.07
N CYS A 353 2.28 5.54 6.88
CA CYS A 353 2.66 4.14 6.68
C CYS A 353 3.83 3.73 7.59
N LEU A 354 3.58 2.73 8.43
CA LEU A 354 4.60 2.19 9.34
C LEU A 354 5.76 1.59 8.56
N GLY A 355 5.46 0.85 7.50
CA GLY A 355 6.43 0.17 6.66
C GLY A 355 7.07 1.02 5.56
N ALA A 356 6.90 2.36 5.56
CA ALA A 356 7.37 3.21 4.47
C ALA A 356 8.86 3.06 4.16
N ALA A 357 9.72 2.97 5.20
CA ALA A 357 11.16 2.78 5.03
C ALA A 357 11.48 1.41 4.39
N LEU A 358 10.81 0.36 4.84
CA LEU A 358 10.98 -0.99 4.31
C LEU A 358 10.44 -1.10 2.86
N ALA A 359 9.28 -0.48 2.59
CA ALA A 359 8.69 -0.45 1.25
C ALA A 359 9.59 0.28 0.24
N ARG A 360 10.20 1.40 0.65
CA ARG A 360 11.22 2.08 -0.17
C ARG A 360 12.43 1.19 -0.41
N ALA A 361 13.02 0.63 0.64
CA ALA A 361 14.20 -0.22 0.54
C ALA A 361 13.99 -1.41 -0.41
N GLN A 362 12.87 -2.14 -0.27
CA GLN A 362 12.60 -3.28 -1.15
C GLN A 362 12.33 -2.84 -2.60
N THR A 363 11.68 -1.70 -2.83
CA THR A 363 11.46 -1.17 -4.18
C THR A 363 12.78 -0.73 -4.82
N GLU A 364 13.65 -0.03 -4.06
CA GLU A 364 14.99 0.35 -4.53
C GLU A 364 15.82 -0.86 -4.93
N VAL A 365 15.87 -1.88 -4.05
CA VAL A 365 16.65 -3.11 -4.30
C VAL A 365 16.08 -3.88 -5.49
N ALA A 366 14.75 -3.98 -5.59
CA ALA A 366 14.08 -4.64 -6.70
C ALA A 366 14.43 -3.98 -8.05
N LEU A 367 14.27 -2.66 -8.14
CA LEU A 367 14.58 -1.91 -9.37
C LEU A 367 16.07 -1.98 -9.69
N ALA A 368 16.95 -1.80 -8.73
CA ALA A 368 18.40 -1.88 -8.93
C ALA A 368 18.83 -3.28 -9.42
N GLY A 369 18.29 -4.33 -8.81
CA GLY A 369 18.55 -5.73 -9.21
C GLY A 369 18.08 -6.01 -10.62
N LEU A 370 16.84 -5.66 -10.96
CA LEU A 370 16.28 -5.83 -12.30
C LEU A 370 17.09 -5.10 -13.37
N LEU A 371 17.38 -3.81 -13.17
CA LEU A 371 18.11 -3.00 -14.17
C LEU A 371 19.55 -3.44 -14.35
N ARG A 372 20.18 -3.97 -13.32
CA ARG A 372 21.53 -4.55 -13.38
C ARG A 372 21.53 -5.89 -14.11
N ARG A 373 20.59 -6.80 -13.76
CA ARG A 373 20.54 -8.17 -14.28
C ARG A 373 20.09 -8.20 -15.74
N PHE A 374 19.11 -7.34 -16.10
CA PHE A 374 18.51 -7.30 -17.43
C PHE A 374 18.71 -5.92 -18.08
N PRO A 375 19.89 -5.62 -18.62
CA PRO A 375 20.13 -4.33 -19.27
C PRO A 375 19.25 -4.12 -20.51
N GLY A 376 18.76 -5.22 -21.13
CA GLY A 376 17.83 -5.22 -22.27
C GLY A 376 16.35 -5.20 -21.90
N LEU A 377 16.00 -5.14 -20.59
CA LEU A 377 14.62 -5.21 -20.11
C LEU A 377 13.71 -4.24 -20.88
N ALA A 378 12.66 -4.79 -21.48
CA ALA A 378 11.66 -4.04 -22.25
C ALA A 378 10.26 -4.63 -22.05
N LEU A 379 9.22 -3.83 -22.31
CA LEU A 379 7.85 -4.35 -22.36
C LEU A 379 7.71 -5.30 -23.54
N ALA A 380 7.05 -6.44 -23.33
CA ALA A 380 6.65 -7.31 -24.42
C ALA A 380 5.59 -6.62 -25.31
N ALA A 381 5.35 -7.15 -26.51
CA ALA A 381 4.46 -6.52 -27.50
C ALA A 381 3.01 -6.33 -27.01
N SER A 382 2.52 -7.15 -26.07
CA SER A 382 1.23 -6.97 -25.43
C SER A 382 1.36 -5.95 -24.28
N ALA A 383 0.72 -4.80 -24.41
CA ALA A 383 0.65 -3.83 -23.31
C ALA A 383 -0.03 -4.45 -22.08
N PRO A 384 0.53 -4.28 -20.88
CA PRO A 384 -0.14 -4.73 -19.66
C PRO A 384 -1.47 -3.99 -19.47
N GLY A 385 -2.52 -4.74 -19.13
CA GLY A 385 -3.81 -4.17 -18.75
C GLY A 385 -3.83 -3.85 -17.27
N HIS A 386 -4.59 -2.83 -16.86
CA HIS A 386 -4.89 -2.58 -15.46
C HIS A 386 -6.15 -3.31 -15.03
N LEU A 387 -6.17 -3.76 -13.78
CA LEU A 387 -7.39 -4.29 -13.18
C LEU A 387 -8.34 -3.13 -12.87
N PRO A 388 -9.63 -3.25 -13.17
CA PRO A 388 -10.61 -2.20 -12.89
C PRO A 388 -10.85 -2.11 -11.38
N ASP A 389 -10.16 -1.17 -10.73
CA ASP A 389 -10.27 -0.92 -9.29
C ASP A 389 -10.15 0.58 -9.05
N PRO A 390 -11.20 1.25 -8.54
CA PRO A 390 -11.17 2.70 -8.35
C PRO A 390 -10.33 3.13 -7.14
N GLY A 391 -10.01 2.22 -6.23
CA GLY A 391 -9.24 2.49 -5.00
C GLY A 391 -7.76 2.18 -5.12
N THR A 392 -7.38 1.27 -6.05
CA THR A 392 -6.00 0.84 -6.22
C THR A 392 -5.59 0.79 -7.69
N TRP A 393 -4.37 1.21 -7.99
CA TRP A 393 -3.77 1.14 -9.32
C TRP A 393 -2.87 -0.08 -9.42
N ARG A 394 -3.29 -1.08 -10.18
CA ARG A 394 -2.61 -2.36 -10.27
C ARG A 394 -2.72 -3.00 -11.63
N LEU A 395 -1.63 -3.57 -12.07
CA LEU A 395 -1.55 -4.33 -13.31
C LEU A 395 -2.19 -5.72 -13.15
N ALA A 396 -2.78 -6.21 -14.22
CA ALA A 396 -3.25 -7.61 -14.32
C ALA A 396 -2.08 -8.58 -14.55
N SER A 397 -1.09 -8.15 -15.37
CA SER A 397 0.15 -8.85 -15.66
C SER A 397 1.20 -7.83 -16.10
N LEU A 398 2.48 -8.21 -16.11
CA LEU A 398 3.56 -7.36 -16.62
C LEU A 398 4.52 -8.21 -17.48
N PRO A 399 4.13 -8.57 -18.71
CA PRO A 399 5.00 -9.32 -19.60
C PRO A 399 6.16 -8.44 -20.08
N VAL A 400 7.39 -8.92 -19.84
CA VAL A 400 8.63 -8.25 -20.22
C VAL A 400 9.53 -9.18 -21.01
N THR A 401 10.32 -8.61 -21.90
CA THR A 401 11.48 -9.28 -22.51
C THR A 401 12.69 -9.03 -21.62
N LEU A 402 13.38 -10.12 -21.25
CA LEU A 402 14.54 -10.09 -20.36
C LEU A 402 15.84 -9.82 -21.11
#